data_446dfaae90384a61043c592a82abb8ec
#
_entry.id   446dfaae90384a61043c592a82abb8ec
#
_cell.length_a   1.000
_cell.length_b   1.000
_cell.length_c   1.000
_cell.angle_alpha   90.00
_cell.angle_beta   90.00
_cell.angle_gamma   90.00
#
_symmetry.space_group_name_H-M   'P 1'
#
loop_
_entity.id
_entity.type
_entity.pdbx_description
1 polymer ?
#
loop_
_entity_poly.entity_id
_entity_poly.type
_entity_poly.pdbx_seq_one_letter_code
_entity_poly.pdbx_strand_id
1 'polypeptide(L)'
;PLSESAMDQRSESPKLSERAPTKSDGTVSTMDTISLEPEEVEASKEPASEKAPRGWCCHWLRELYATFGNFIPFAILHYGVNQSIAWAIGGFALRFYMKDVLGLDGATMGRLTTAAGLPWNMKPFMGMLSDGVAFCGYHRRSYIVVAAALGFASYVLLGTLALPAAALVVVMIAMNLSVSTTDVIVDGKGAELSRQVPHHASDLQSLFWGVGALFSLVSSSLKGSLIEWFSPQTVLLSLTACSVSLLLPALWGWLPEERIPHARCLVKLDQFRKHPSVSMVAVLLTLVSTCLSSVQVLVPNKQARAAVTVLCAAAVAIQSYRALKQITPYLGRTALFIFLRQSLQVGLGETMFVWLTKYPEGPQLSPSKLGFVDCFGSLGLLTGVCIYNKYMTNWSFRRIFLTAQISVFFAQLLEIVLVMRWNLFIGIPDFLFLVGDDTFGLLVSRFFFIPMCVLAAKVCPPNLEATLFATLLSLSNFGGAVSGFMGVTMCEVWGLEGDNFENLPYASLAKACFALLPVPLIFALTPTFTPNDPVPENEVQNGESQEPASERSE
;
A
#
# COMPACT_ATOMS: atom_id res chain seq x y z
N PRO A 1 6.60 -27.45 64.52
CA PRO A 1 6.98 -28.74 65.05
C PRO A 1 6.63 -29.81 64.01
N LEU A 2 7.65 -30.48 63.52
CA LEU A 2 7.78 -31.92 63.46
C LEU A 2 6.78 -32.65 62.55
N SER A 3 7.11 -33.57 61.66
CA SER A 3 8.20 -34.48 61.41
C SER A 3 7.96 -35.19 60.12
N GLU A 4 8.94 -35.37 59.23
CA GLU A 4 9.66 -36.62 58.94
C GLU A 4 8.84 -37.89 58.80
N SER A 5 8.96 -38.51 57.58
CA SER A 5 9.56 -39.79 57.27
C SER A 5 9.08 -40.25 55.89
N ALA A 6 9.89 -40.48 54.93
CA ALA A 6 10.93 -41.48 54.65
C ALA A 6 10.38 -42.83 54.12
N MET A 7 11.14 -43.33 53.12
CA MET A 7 11.25 -44.68 52.54
C MET A 7 10.41 -44.98 51.31
N ASP A 8 11.00 -45.11 50.13
CA ASP A 8 11.99 -46.09 49.59
C ASP A 8 11.30 -47.39 49.10
N GLN A 9 11.46 -47.65 47.79
CA GLN A 9 11.69 -48.92 47.11
C GLN A 9 11.54 -48.74 45.61
N ARG A 10 12.63 -48.66 44.88
CA ARG A 10 13.46 -49.65 44.14
C ARG A 10 12.70 -50.53 43.15
N SER A 11 13.24 -50.38 41.92
CA SER A 11 13.70 -51.37 40.93
C SER A 11 12.57 -52.02 40.08
N GLU A 12 12.71 -52.14 38.81
CA GLU A 12 13.60 -52.97 37.99
C GLU A 12 13.43 -52.67 36.50
N SER A 13 14.56 -52.58 35.79
CA SER A 13 14.66 -52.70 34.34
C SER A 13 14.91 -54.16 33.98
N PRO A 14 14.57 -54.62 32.76
CA PRO A 14 15.29 -55.72 32.19
C PRO A 14 16.00 -55.34 30.87
N LYS A 15 17.14 -55.99 30.76
CA LYS A 15 18.26 -55.88 29.85
C LYS A 15 18.00 -56.40 28.44
N LEU A 16 18.85 -55.86 27.55
CA LEU A 16 19.28 -56.33 26.24
C LEU A 16 19.45 -57.85 26.10
N SER A 17 19.21 -58.34 24.86
CA SER A 17 19.81 -59.55 24.32
C SER A 17 20.33 -59.28 22.90
N GLU A 18 21.66 -59.18 22.78
CA GLU A 18 22.46 -59.30 21.60
C GLU A 18 22.40 -60.71 21.01
N ARG A 19 22.36 -60.84 19.70
CA ARG A 19 22.98 -61.97 18.95
C ARG A 19 23.35 -61.53 17.55
N ALA A 20 24.63 -61.50 17.24
CA ALA A 20 25.28 -61.61 15.97
C ALA A 20 26.11 -62.91 15.95
N PRO A 21 26.83 -63.25 14.90
CA PRO A 21 26.48 -63.48 13.48
C PRO A 21 26.91 -64.91 13.05
N THR A 22 26.46 -65.41 11.89
CA THR A 22 27.15 -66.54 11.20
C THR A 22 27.35 -66.24 9.71
N LYS A 23 28.62 -66.37 9.30
CA LYS A 23 29.12 -66.39 7.94
C LYS A 23 28.78 -67.77 7.29
N SER A 24 28.52 -67.79 6.00
CA SER A 24 29.06 -68.77 5.05
C SER A 24 28.88 -68.29 3.60
N ASP A 25 29.97 -68.14 2.96
CA ASP A 25 30.51 -68.42 1.63
C ASP A 25 29.55 -68.66 0.45
N GLY A 26 29.85 -67.95 -0.60
CA GLY A 26 30.24 -68.49 -1.92
C GLY A 26 29.14 -68.58 -2.97
N THR A 27 29.15 -67.74 -3.96
CA THR A 27 29.52 -68.07 -5.36
C THR A 27 29.10 -66.94 -6.29
N VAL A 28 30.03 -66.61 -7.18
CA VAL A 28 29.94 -65.70 -8.31
C VAL A 28 28.95 -66.21 -9.34
N SER A 29 28.03 -65.38 -9.85
CA SER A 29 27.44 -65.56 -11.19
C SER A 29 26.96 -64.21 -11.75
N THR A 30 27.68 -63.82 -12.77
CA THR A 30 27.35 -63.05 -13.99
C THR A 30 26.20 -62.04 -13.99
N MET A 31 26.59 -60.86 -14.39
CA MET A 31 25.87 -59.73 -15.00
C MET A 31 24.57 -60.12 -15.71
N ASP A 32 23.49 -59.42 -15.29
CA ASP A 32 22.41 -59.04 -16.17
C ASP A 32 22.13 -57.56 -16.00
N THR A 33 22.43 -56.81 -17.06
CA THR A 33 22.12 -55.41 -17.27
C THR A 33 20.62 -55.25 -17.44
N ILE A 34 19.93 -54.77 -16.41
CA ILE A 34 18.55 -54.28 -16.52
C ILE A 34 18.62 -52.84 -16.99
N SER A 35 18.30 -52.63 -18.26
CA SER A 35 18.00 -51.34 -18.85
C SER A 35 16.72 -50.78 -18.22
N LEU A 36 16.84 -49.75 -17.39
CA LEU A 36 15.71 -48.92 -16.97
C LEU A 36 15.34 -48.00 -18.14
N GLU A 37 14.25 -48.31 -18.82
CA GLU A 37 13.56 -47.33 -19.67
C GLU A 37 13.08 -46.15 -18.80
N PRO A 38 13.15 -44.90 -19.29
CA PRO A 38 12.62 -43.77 -18.56
C PRO A 38 11.08 -43.85 -18.58
N GLU A 39 10.46 -43.98 -17.40
CA GLU A 39 9.03 -43.77 -17.22
C GLU A 39 8.70 -42.37 -17.75
N GLU A 40 7.92 -42.28 -18.80
CA GLU A 40 7.26 -41.09 -19.27
C GLU A 40 6.38 -40.57 -18.13
N VAL A 41 6.80 -39.43 -17.52
CA VAL A 41 5.96 -38.64 -16.63
C VAL A 41 4.81 -38.13 -17.49
N GLU A 42 3.67 -38.79 -17.40
CA GLU A 42 2.40 -38.26 -17.93
C GLU A 42 2.23 -36.83 -17.42
N ALA A 43 2.36 -35.89 -18.34
CA ALA A 43 1.99 -34.50 -18.10
C ALA A 43 0.52 -34.49 -17.67
N SER A 44 0.28 -34.21 -16.40
CA SER A 44 -1.05 -34.00 -15.83
C SER A 44 -1.77 -32.96 -16.68
N LYS A 45 -2.77 -33.41 -17.44
CA LYS A 45 -3.70 -32.53 -18.15
C LYS A 45 -4.24 -31.51 -17.16
N GLU A 46 -4.04 -30.22 -17.46
CA GLU A 46 -4.76 -29.14 -16.80
C GLU A 46 -6.25 -29.51 -16.74
N PRO A 47 -6.89 -29.40 -15.57
CA PRO A 47 -8.32 -29.66 -15.50
C PRO A 47 -9.02 -28.63 -16.39
N ALA A 48 -9.78 -29.12 -17.35
CA ALA A 48 -10.63 -28.32 -18.22
C ALA A 48 -11.46 -27.39 -17.36
N SER A 49 -11.47 -26.08 -17.72
CA SER A 49 -12.27 -25.03 -17.13
C SER A 49 -13.72 -25.50 -16.95
N GLU A 50 -14.02 -26.05 -15.79
CA GLU A 50 -15.37 -26.37 -15.38
C GLU A 50 -16.13 -25.04 -15.24
N LYS A 51 -17.19 -24.87 -16.03
CA LYS A 51 -18.05 -23.69 -15.96
C LYS A 51 -18.55 -23.55 -14.52
N ALA A 52 -18.13 -22.48 -13.84
CA ALA A 52 -18.48 -22.20 -12.47
C ALA A 52 -20.01 -22.36 -12.24
N PRO A 53 -20.45 -23.12 -11.23
CA PRO A 53 -21.84 -23.39 -10.99
C PRO A 53 -22.62 -22.11 -10.71
N ARG A 54 -23.89 -22.05 -11.15
CA ARG A 54 -24.78 -20.92 -10.83
C ARG A 54 -24.84 -20.72 -9.33
N GLY A 55 -24.36 -19.55 -8.83
CA GLY A 55 -24.22 -19.25 -7.40
C GLY A 55 -22.80 -19.35 -6.86
N TRP A 56 -21.78 -19.47 -7.71
CA TRP A 56 -20.36 -19.59 -7.35
C TRP A 56 -19.90 -18.53 -6.34
N CYS A 57 -20.26 -17.30 -6.53
CA CYS A 57 -19.88 -16.21 -5.61
C CYS A 57 -20.43 -16.42 -4.18
N CYS A 58 -21.67 -16.90 -4.03
CA CYS A 58 -22.24 -17.18 -2.72
C CYS A 58 -21.63 -18.43 -2.07
N HIS A 59 -21.24 -19.46 -2.87
CA HIS A 59 -20.59 -20.65 -2.37
C HIS A 59 -19.17 -20.33 -1.90
N TRP A 60 -18.36 -19.66 -2.71
CA TRP A 60 -17.01 -19.22 -2.39
C TRP A 60 -16.96 -18.36 -1.12
N LEU A 61 -17.84 -17.37 -1.00
CA LEU A 61 -17.89 -16.51 0.20
C LEU A 61 -18.31 -17.30 1.46
N ARG A 62 -19.19 -18.30 1.33
CA ARG A 62 -19.58 -19.20 2.44
C ARG A 62 -18.43 -20.09 2.86
N GLU A 63 -17.65 -20.58 1.92
CA GLU A 63 -16.45 -21.39 2.18
C GLU A 63 -15.39 -20.60 2.93
N LEU A 64 -15.11 -19.36 2.48
CA LEU A 64 -14.22 -18.46 3.20
C LEU A 64 -14.73 -18.15 4.60
N TYR A 65 -16.05 -17.91 4.76
CA TYR A 65 -16.62 -17.67 6.08
C TYR A 65 -16.55 -18.90 6.98
N ALA A 66 -16.76 -20.11 6.44
CA ALA A 66 -16.62 -21.36 7.18
C ALA A 66 -15.18 -21.57 7.66
N THR A 67 -14.18 -21.15 6.86
CA THR A 67 -12.76 -21.33 7.18
C THR A 67 -12.24 -20.24 8.14
N PHE A 68 -12.58 -18.99 7.91
CA PHE A 68 -11.99 -17.84 8.63
C PHE A 68 -12.97 -17.13 9.58
N GLY A 69 -14.22 -17.59 9.64
CA GLY A 69 -15.24 -17.07 10.56
C GLY A 69 -15.50 -15.57 10.39
N ASN A 70 -15.67 -14.88 11.50
CA ASN A 70 -16.03 -13.47 11.55
C ASN A 70 -14.93 -12.52 11.01
N PHE A 71 -13.73 -13.02 10.72
CA PHE A 71 -12.70 -12.22 10.05
C PHE A 71 -13.14 -11.80 8.63
N ILE A 72 -13.90 -12.64 7.92
CA ILE A 72 -14.36 -12.33 6.56
C ILE A 72 -15.29 -11.11 6.53
N PRO A 73 -16.43 -11.05 7.26
CA PRO A 73 -17.23 -9.83 7.28
C PRO A 73 -16.49 -8.64 7.87
N PHE A 74 -15.57 -8.83 8.81
CA PHE A 74 -14.71 -7.75 9.31
C PHE A 74 -13.82 -7.16 8.21
N ALA A 75 -13.18 -8.00 7.40
CA ALA A 75 -12.37 -7.58 6.26
C ALA A 75 -13.22 -6.86 5.19
N ILE A 76 -14.44 -7.33 4.91
CA ILE A 76 -15.38 -6.67 3.99
C ILE A 76 -15.73 -5.26 4.50
N LEU A 77 -16.02 -5.10 5.78
CA LEU A 77 -16.28 -3.79 6.39
C LEU A 77 -15.05 -2.88 6.32
N HIS A 78 -13.85 -3.44 6.53
CA HIS A 78 -12.63 -2.64 6.44
C HIS A 78 -12.36 -2.18 5.00
N TYR A 79 -12.17 -3.10 4.05
CA TYR A 79 -11.78 -2.75 2.68
C TYR A 79 -12.92 -2.07 1.89
N GLY A 80 -14.18 -2.50 2.10
CA GLY A 80 -15.32 -1.91 1.42
C GLY A 80 -15.76 -0.59 2.04
N VAL A 81 -16.10 -0.60 3.32
CA VAL A 81 -16.76 0.57 3.96
C VAL A 81 -15.70 1.57 4.45
N ASN A 82 -14.79 1.14 5.32
CA ASN A 82 -13.86 2.07 5.97
C ASN A 82 -12.74 2.57 5.05
N GLN A 83 -12.24 1.74 4.15
CA GLN A 83 -11.18 2.14 3.23
C GLN A 83 -11.77 2.73 1.94
N SER A 84 -12.65 2.03 1.23
CA SER A 84 -13.11 2.49 -0.08
C SER A 84 -14.16 3.59 -0.02
N ILE A 85 -15.27 3.42 0.76
CA ILE A 85 -16.31 4.45 0.85
C ILE A 85 -15.76 5.70 1.55
N ALA A 86 -15.16 5.54 2.73
CA ALA A 86 -14.66 6.68 3.49
C ALA A 86 -13.55 7.42 2.75
N TRP A 87 -12.68 6.72 2.02
CA TRP A 87 -11.63 7.36 1.21
C TRP A 87 -12.20 8.10 0.00
N ALA A 88 -13.04 7.43 -0.82
CA ALA A 88 -13.54 8.02 -2.06
C ALA A 88 -14.50 9.17 -1.81
N ILE A 89 -15.49 8.99 -0.91
CA ILE A 89 -16.48 10.03 -0.57
C ILE A 89 -15.85 11.07 0.36
N GLY A 90 -15.11 10.63 1.39
CA GLY A 90 -14.50 11.54 2.37
C GLY A 90 -13.42 12.43 1.78
N GLY A 91 -12.52 11.90 0.96
CA GLY A 91 -11.50 12.69 0.28
C GLY A 91 -12.12 13.71 -0.68
N PHE A 92 -13.17 13.31 -1.40
CA PHE A 92 -13.91 14.21 -2.30
C PHE A 92 -14.65 15.31 -1.54
N ALA A 93 -15.40 14.96 -0.49
CA ALA A 93 -16.10 15.90 0.36
C ALA A 93 -15.15 16.90 1.05
N LEU A 94 -13.98 16.40 1.48
CA LEU A 94 -12.95 17.22 2.12
C LEU A 94 -12.37 18.29 1.17
N ARG A 95 -12.19 17.97 -0.12
CA ARG A 95 -11.76 18.95 -1.12
C ARG A 95 -12.78 20.08 -1.27
N PHE A 96 -14.07 19.77 -1.36
CA PHE A 96 -15.12 20.78 -1.41
C PHE A 96 -15.25 21.54 -0.08
N TYR A 97 -15.09 20.87 1.06
CA TYR A 97 -15.04 21.54 2.36
C TYR A 97 -13.91 22.56 2.44
N MET A 98 -12.69 22.19 2.02
CA MET A 98 -11.54 23.10 2.00
C MET A 98 -11.74 24.28 1.05
N LYS A 99 -12.28 24.01 -0.15
CA LYS A 99 -12.49 25.01 -1.20
C LYS A 99 -13.68 25.94 -0.90
N ASP A 100 -14.84 25.37 -0.61
CA ASP A 100 -16.11 26.13 -0.57
C ASP A 100 -16.47 26.65 0.84
N VAL A 101 -16.10 25.91 1.90
CA VAL A 101 -16.40 26.30 3.29
C VAL A 101 -15.24 27.13 3.88
N LEU A 102 -14.00 26.71 3.65
CA LEU A 102 -12.83 27.38 4.22
C LEU A 102 -12.18 28.39 3.25
N GLY A 103 -12.54 28.37 1.97
CA GLY A 103 -12.01 29.30 0.97
C GLY A 103 -10.50 29.14 0.69
N LEU A 104 -9.95 27.94 0.87
CA LEU A 104 -8.52 27.69 0.69
C LEU A 104 -8.17 27.60 -0.80
N ASP A 105 -6.98 28.12 -1.14
CA ASP A 105 -6.39 27.96 -2.48
C ASP A 105 -5.78 26.57 -2.67
N GLY A 106 -5.56 26.21 -3.97
CA GLY A 106 -5.09 24.89 -4.35
C GLY A 106 -3.72 24.51 -3.76
N ALA A 107 -2.79 25.47 -3.65
CA ALA A 107 -1.47 25.22 -3.07
C ALA A 107 -1.55 24.91 -1.57
N THR A 108 -2.39 25.67 -0.85
CA THR A 108 -2.65 25.42 0.59
C THR A 108 -3.38 24.09 0.78
N MET A 109 -4.41 23.78 -0.03
CA MET A 109 -5.08 22.48 0.00
C MET A 109 -4.08 21.34 -0.23
N GLY A 110 -3.20 21.46 -1.22
CA GLY A 110 -2.16 20.47 -1.52
C GLY A 110 -1.19 20.23 -0.37
N ARG A 111 -0.78 21.30 0.33
CA ARG A 111 0.06 21.18 1.53
C ARG A 111 -0.63 20.41 2.65
N LEU A 112 -1.87 20.78 2.97
CA LEU A 112 -2.62 20.15 4.06
C LEU A 112 -2.95 18.68 3.74
N THR A 113 -3.40 18.39 2.52
CA THR A 113 -3.72 17.03 2.06
C THR A 113 -2.49 16.13 2.07
N THR A 114 -1.35 16.62 1.55
CA THR A 114 -0.10 15.86 1.54
C THR A 114 0.42 15.63 2.96
N ALA A 115 0.40 16.65 3.82
CA ALA A 115 0.79 16.50 5.22
C ALA A 115 -0.11 15.53 5.98
N ALA A 116 -1.40 15.54 5.69
CA ALA A 116 -2.37 14.60 6.28
C ALA A 116 -2.12 13.14 5.89
N GLY A 117 -1.42 12.88 4.79
CA GLY A 117 -0.98 11.55 4.37
C GLY A 117 0.14 10.92 5.23
N LEU A 118 0.70 11.66 6.21
CA LEU A 118 1.75 11.20 7.12
C LEU A 118 1.56 9.77 7.66
N PRO A 119 0.38 9.33 8.15
CA PRO A 119 0.21 8.00 8.71
C PRO A 119 0.47 6.85 7.73
N TRP A 120 0.25 7.05 6.43
CA TRP A 120 0.52 6.06 5.39
C TRP A 120 2.02 5.78 5.21
N ASN A 121 2.88 6.76 5.50
CA ASN A 121 4.34 6.61 5.48
C ASN A 121 4.85 5.84 6.71
N MET A 122 4.08 5.86 7.81
CA MET A 122 4.42 5.24 9.09
C MET A 122 3.95 3.78 9.21
N LYS A 123 3.33 3.20 8.18
CA LYS A 123 2.75 1.83 8.22
C LYS A 123 3.71 0.76 8.79
N PRO A 124 5.02 0.67 8.39
CA PRO A 124 5.93 -0.32 8.96
C PRO A 124 6.15 -0.13 10.46
N PHE A 125 6.24 1.11 10.92
CA PHE A 125 6.36 1.42 12.34
C PHE A 125 5.09 1.05 13.12
N MET A 126 3.91 1.34 12.56
CA MET A 126 2.62 0.98 13.17
C MET A 126 2.44 -0.54 13.25
N GLY A 127 2.87 -1.28 12.22
CA GLY A 127 2.88 -2.75 12.23
C GLY A 127 3.77 -3.29 13.35
N MET A 128 5.01 -2.83 13.43
CA MET A 128 5.93 -3.22 14.50
C MET A 128 5.40 -2.82 15.89
N LEU A 129 4.77 -1.66 16.00
CA LEU A 129 4.18 -1.20 17.26
C LEU A 129 3.03 -2.11 17.68
N SER A 130 2.11 -2.46 16.78
CA SER A 130 0.97 -3.33 17.09
C SER A 130 1.38 -4.75 17.43
N ASP A 131 2.46 -5.27 16.82
CA ASP A 131 2.97 -6.60 17.10
C ASP A 131 3.87 -6.63 18.36
N GLY A 132 4.56 -5.53 18.67
CA GLY A 132 5.49 -5.41 19.81
C GLY A 132 4.86 -4.93 21.10
N VAL A 133 3.77 -4.15 21.03
CA VAL A 133 3.15 -3.54 22.22
C VAL A 133 1.68 -3.94 22.31
N ALA A 134 1.35 -4.72 23.32
CA ALA A 134 -0.05 -5.03 23.66
C ALA A 134 -0.56 -4.06 24.73
N PHE A 135 -1.80 -3.58 24.57
CA PHE A 135 -2.49 -2.82 25.61
C PHE A 135 -3.95 -3.28 25.76
N CYS A 136 -4.52 -3.10 26.94
CA CYS A 136 -5.85 -3.61 27.29
C CYS A 136 -6.02 -5.13 27.06
N GLY A 137 -4.93 -5.89 27.10
CA GLY A 137 -4.91 -7.35 26.96
C GLY A 137 -4.97 -7.86 25.52
N TYR A 138 -4.73 -7.00 24.50
CA TYR A 138 -4.71 -7.38 23.08
C TYR A 138 -3.58 -6.67 22.34
N HIS A 139 -2.96 -7.34 21.35
CA HIS A 139 -1.97 -6.73 20.46
C HIS A 139 -2.61 -5.87 19.37
N ARG A 140 -3.66 -6.35 18.70
CA ARG A 140 -4.22 -5.73 17.49
C ARG A 140 -5.59 -5.11 17.69
N ARG A 141 -6.47 -5.83 18.39
CA ARG A 141 -7.87 -5.41 18.63
C ARG A 141 -7.96 -4.04 19.31
N SER A 142 -7.13 -3.80 20.33
CA SER A 142 -7.12 -2.51 21.06
C SER A 142 -6.76 -1.33 20.17
N TYR A 143 -5.82 -1.52 19.23
CA TYR A 143 -5.45 -0.48 18.26
C TYR A 143 -6.60 -0.16 17.31
N ILE A 144 -7.33 -1.17 16.82
CA ILE A 144 -8.50 -0.95 15.95
C ILE A 144 -9.59 -0.17 16.69
N VAL A 145 -9.87 -0.49 17.95
CA VAL A 145 -10.87 0.23 18.76
C VAL A 145 -10.48 1.70 18.89
N VAL A 146 -9.21 1.99 19.23
CA VAL A 146 -8.73 3.38 19.34
C VAL A 146 -8.75 4.07 17.97
N ALA A 147 -8.30 3.40 16.92
CA ALA A 147 -8.30 3.93 15.55
C ALA A 147 -9.72 4.26 15.07
N ALA A 148 -10.69 3.38 15.27
CA ALA A 148 -12.07 3.61 14.90
C ALA A 148 -12.72 4.76 15.71
N ALA A 149 -12.43 4.85 17.01
CA ALA A 149 -12.88 5.95 17.84
C ALA A 149 -12.28 7.30 17.39
N LEU A 150 -10.99 7.29 16.99
CA LEU A 150 -10.31 8.45 16.46
C LEU A 150 -10.91 8.90 15.11
N GLY A 151 -11.20 7.94 14.22
CA GLY A 151 -11.88 8.22 12.95
C GLY A 151 -13.29 8.80 13.15
N PHE A 152 -14.07 8.23 14.06
CA PHE A 152 -15.38 8.75 14.44
C PHE A 152 -15.28 10.21 14.91
N ALA A 153 -14.40 10.49 15.87
CA ALA A 153 -14.21 11.85 16.39
C ALA A 153 -13.77 12.83 15.27
N SER A 154 -12.89 12.38 14.37
CA SER A 154 -12.43 13.20 13.24
C SER A 154 -13.56 13.59 12.30
N TYR A 155 -14.42 12.63 11.92
CA TYR A 155 -15.59 12.92 11.07
C TYR A 155 -16.64 13.80 11.75
N VAL A 156 -16.85 13.63 13.06
CA VAL A 156 -17.72 14.54 13.85
C VAL A 156 -17.17 15.96 13.83
N LEU A 157 -15.87 16.15 14.09
CA LEU A 157 -15.27 17.47 14.10
C LEU A 157 -15.31 18.14 12.70
N LEU A 158 -15.01 17.40 11.64
CA LEU A 158 -15.07 17.90 10.26
C LEU A 158 -16.50 18.23 9.81
N GLY A 159 -17.47 17.45 10.27
CA GLY A 159 -18.88 17.65 9.90
C GLY A 159 -19.61 18.73 10.71
N THR A 160 -19.10 19.12 11.89
CA THR A 160 -19.79 20.06 12.79
C THR A 160 -19.11 21.42 12.93
N LEU A 161 -17.79 21.50 12.67
CA LEU A 161 -17.00 22.69 12.91
C LEU A 161 -16.31 23.20 11.64
N ALA A 162 -16.24 24.53 11.48
CA ALA A 162 -15.35 25.16 10.51
C ALA A 162 -13.97 25.32 11.17
N LEU A 163 -13.06 24.38 10.88
CA LEU A 163 -11.75 24.31 11.54
C LEU A 163 -10.74 25.25 10.86
N PRO A 164 -9.93 25.99 11.63
CA PRO A 164 -8.78 26.70 11.07
C PRO A 164 -7.75 25.70 10.50
N ALA A 165 -6.94 26.13 9.52
CA ALA A 165 -6.03 25.24 8.78
C ALA A 165 -5.11 24.38 9.68
N ALA A 166 -4.60 24.93 10.79
CA ALA A 166 -3.77 24.18 11.73
C ALA A 166 -4.53 23.07 12.47
N ALA A 167 -5.77 23.32 12.87
CA ALA A 167 -6.63 22.28 13.48
C ALA A 167 -7.12 21.27 12.44
N LEU A 168 -7.43 21.75 11.24
CA LEU A 168 -7.86 20.90 10.12
C LEU A 168 -6.82 19.83 9.81
N VAL A 169 -5.55 20.19 9.64
CA VAL A 169 -4.51 19.21 9.31
C VAL A 169 -4.33 18.16 10.42
N VAL A 170 -4.46 18.54 11.69
CA VAL A 170 -4.40 17.60 12.82
C VAL A 170 -5.55 16.60 12.77
N VAL A 171 -6.77 17.08 12.50
CA VAL A 171 -7.96 16.21 12.37
C VAL A 171 -7.84 15.32 11.14
N MET A 172 -7.32 15.83 10.01
CA MET A 172 -7.05 15.02 8.81
C MET A 172 -5.97 13.96 9.05
N ILE A 173 -4.91 14.26 9.80
CA ILE A 173 -3.89 13.27 10.22
C ILE A 173 -4.55 12.21 11.09
N ALA A 174 -5.39 12.59 12.06
CA ALA A 174 -6.10 11.66 12.92
C ALA A 174 -7.06 10.74 12.14
N MET A 175 -7.78 11.28 11.16
CA MET A 175 -8.63 10.52 10.24
C MET A 175 -7.80 9.50 9.42
N ASN A 176 -6.67 9.93 8.83
CA ASN A 176 -5.78 9.04 8.08
C ASN A 176 -5.11 7.99 8.98
N LEU A 177 -4.77 8.34 10.23
CA LEU A 177 -4.21 7.41 11.22
C LEU A 177 -5.22 6.31 11.56
N SER A 178 -6.50 6.65 11.66
CA SER A 178 -7.57 5.67 11.86
C SER A 178 -7.59 4.62 10.76
N VAL A 179 -7.60 5.04 9.50
CA VAL A 179 -7.67 4.12 8.36
C VAL A 179 -6.36 3.34 8.20
N SER A 180 -5.20 4.01 8.22
CA SER A 180 -3.91 3.37 8.00
C SER A 180 -3.53 2.37 9.09
N THR A 181 -3.88 2.63 10.36
CA THR A 181 -3.66 1.69 11.47
C THR A 181 -4.50 0.43 11.30
N THR A 182 -5.78 0.59 10.96
CA THR A 182 -6.67 -0.55 10.73
C THR A 182 -6.22 -1.37 9.53
N ASP A 183 -5.78 -0.73 8.46
CA ASP A 183 -5.28 -1.35 7.24
C ASP A 183 -4.04 -2.24 7.51
N VAL A 184 -3.04 -1.71 8.23
CA VAL A 184 -1.86 -2.49 8.64
C VAL A 184 -2.23 -3.73 9.45
N ILE A 185 -3.19 -3.61 10.36
CA ILE A 185 -3.59 -4.71 11.25
C ILE A 185 -4.37 -5.77 10.48
N VAL A 186 -5.29 -5.37 9.61
CA VAL A 186 -6.09 -6.32 8.80
C VAL A 186 -5.22 -7.02 7.77
N ASP A 187 -4.31 -6.29 7.09
CA ASP A 187 -3.30 -6.86 6.19
C ASP A 187 -2.42 -7.88 6.92
N GLY A 188 -1.90 -7.51 8.11
CA GLY A 188 -1.07 -8.38 8.93
C GLY A 188 -1.81 -9.64 9.40
N LYS A 189 -3.09 -9.54 9.78
CA LYS A 189 -3.91 -10.68 10.14
C LYS A 189 -4.26 -11.56 8.93
N GLY A 190 -4.56 -10.94 7.80
CA GLY A 190 -4.78 -11.65 6.53
C GLY A 190 -3.56 -12.46 6.10
N ALA A 191 -2.36 -11.88 6.22
CA ALA A 191 -1.11 -12.59 5.94
C ALA A 191 -0.83 -13.75 6.91
N GLU A 192 -1.19 -13.59 8.19
CA GLU A 192 -1.09 -14.66 9.21
C GLU A 192 -2.04 -15.82 8.87
N LEU A 193 -3.30 -15.53 8.57
CA LEU A 193 -4.30 -16.52 8.21
C LEU A 193 -3.98 -17.23 6.88
N SER A 194 -3.44 -16.50 5.90
CA SER A 194 -2.97 -17.08 4.63
C SER A 194 -1.84 -18.09 4.83
N ARG A 195 -0.99 -17.92 5.83
CA ARG A 195 0.05 -18.92 6.19
C ARG A 195 -0.52 -20.15 6.89
N GLN A 196 -1.59 -19.97 7.69
CA GLN A 196 -2.27 -21.09 8.36
C GLN A 196 -3.06 -21.95 7.38
N VAL A 197 -3.64 -21.34 6.33
CA VAL A 197 -4.47 -22.03 5.33
C VAL A 197 -4.00 -21.62 3.91
N PRO A 198 -2.86 -22.18 3.42
CA PRO A 198 -2.21 -21.72 2.19
C PRO A 198 -3.07 -21.83 0.93
N HIS A 199 -3.96 -22.81 0.84
CA HIS A 199 -4.84 -23.00 -0.33
C HIS A 199 -5.89 -21.91 -0.50
N HIS A 200 -6.21 -21.12 0.55
CA HIS A 200 -7.10 -19.97 0.50
C HIS A 200 -6.36 -18.62 0.51
N ALA A 201 -5.03 -18.61 0.39
CA ALA A 201 -4.25 -17.37 0.43
C ALA A 201 -4.60 -16.42 -0.73
N SER A 202 -4.76 -16.96 -1.94
CA SER A 202 -5.20 -16.19 -3.11
C SER A 202 -6.64 -15.70 -3.00
N ASP A 203 -7.51 -16.48 -2.36
CA ASP A 203 -8.91 -16.14 -2.16
C ASP A 203 -9.07 -14.95 -1.21
N LEU A 204 -8.30 -14.90 -0.12
CA LEU A 204 -8.29 -13.75 0.79
C LEU A 204 -7.83 -12.47 0.11
N GLN A 205 -6.76 -12.54 -0.69
CA GLN A 205 -6.29 -11.37 -1.45
C GLN A 205 -7.32 -10.93 -2.49
N SER A 206 -7.95 -11.88 -3.19
CA SER A 206 -9.03 -11.61 -4.14
C SER A 206 -10.23 -10.96 -3.48
N LEU A 207 -10.59 -11.39 -2.27
CA LEU A 207 -11.65 -10.77 -1.47
C LEU A 207 -11.30 -9.32 -1.12
N PHE A 208 -10.12 -9.06 -0.59
CA PHE A 208 -9.70 -7.72 -0.15
C PHE A 208 -9.72 -6.72 -1.31
N TRP A 209 -9.03 -7.04 -2.40
CA TRP A 209 -8.98 -6.17 -3.57
C TRP A 209 -10.30 -6.09 -4.33
N GLY A 210 -11.04 -7.20 -4.43
CA GLY A 210 -12.32 -7.25 -5.12
C GLY A 210 -13.40 -6.43 -4.42
N VAL A 211 -13.50 -6.57 -3.10
CA VAL A 211 -14.42 -5.75 -2.27
C VAL A 211 -14.03 -4.28 -2.36
N GLY A 212 -12.75 -3.96 -2.20
CA GLY A 212 -12.24 -2.60 -2.32
C GLY A 212 -12.61 -1.97 -3.67
N ALA A 213 -12.37 -2.66 -4.77
CA ALA A 213 -12.68 -2.18 -6.12
C ALA A 213 -14.20 -1.97 -6.33
N LEU A 214 -15.03 -2.91 -5.89
CA LEU A 214 -16.49 -2.82 -6.01
C LEU A 214 -17.04 -1.60 -5.26
N PHE A 215 -16.67 -1.45 -4.00
CA PHE A 215 -17.12 -0.33 -3.17
C PHE A 215 -16.56 1.01 -3.64
N SER A 216 -15.33 1.04 -4.15
CA SER A 216 -14.74 2.24 -4.75
C SER A 216 -15.51 2.68 -6.00
N LEU A 217 -15.88 1.75 -6.88
CA LEU A 217 -16.70 2.06 -8.07
C LEU A 217 -18.06 2.65 -7.70
N VAL A 218 -18.77 2.01 -6.75
CA VAL A 218 -20.06 2.51 -6.24
C VAL A 218 -19.89 3.90 -5.61
N SER A 219 -18.87 4.09 -4.79
CA SER A 219 -18.59 5.37 -4.15
C SER A 219 -18.29 6.47 -5.15
N SER A 220 -17.50 6.17 -6.19
CA SER A 220 -17.15 7.13 -7.24
C SER A 220 -18.37 7.58 -8.03
N SER A 221 -19.35 6.70 -8.26
CA SER A 221 -20.58 7.06 -8.94
C SER A 221 -21.54 7.93 -8.09
N LEU A 222 -21.46 7.82 -6.77
CA LEU A 222 -22.36 8.52 -5.85
C LEU A 222 -21.80 9.83 -5.28
N LYS A 223 -20.47 9.94 -5.08
CA LYS A 223 -19.85 11.04 -4.33
C LYS A 223 -20.17 12.42 -4.87
N GLY A 224 -20.27 12.57 -6.21
CA GLY A 224 -20.58 13.85 -6.83
C GLY A 224 -21.99 14.33 -6.51
N SER A 225 -22.99 13.44 -6.68
CA SER A 225 -24.39 13.73 -6.36
C SER A 225 -24.59 13.98 -4.86
N LEU A 226 -23.86 13.27 -4.00
CA LEU A 226 -23.94 13.50 -2.55
C LEU A 226 -23.51 14.93 -2.18
N ILE A 227 -22.47 15.47 -2.83
CA ILE A 227 -22.01 16.85 -2.57
C ILE A 227 -22.94 17.89 -3.18
N GLU A 228 -23.66 17.58 -4.27
CA GLU A 228 -24.67 18.49 -4.83
C GLU A 228 -25.96 18.53 -4.00
N TRP A 229 -26.38 17.39 -3.43
CA TRP A 229 -27.62 17.31 -2.63
C TRP A 229 -27.42 17.74 -1.18
N PHE A 230 -26.21 17.54 -0.64
CA PHE A 230 -25.89 17.82 0.75
C PHE A 230 -24.64 18.68 0.84
N SER A 231 -24.49 19.43 1.94
CA SER A 231 -23.26 20.16 2.18
C SER A 231 -22.08 19.20 2.39
N PRO A 232 -20.82 19.62 2.04
CA PRO A 232 -19.65 18.81 2.30
C PRO A 232 -19.53 18.37 3.77
N GLN A 233 -19.91 19.22 4.70
CA GLN A 233 -19.91 18.92 6.14
C GLN A 233 -20.92 17.83 6.51
N THR A 234 -22.14 17.88 5.96
CA THR A 234 -23.16 16.82 6.17
C THR A 234 -22.67 15.47 5.64
N VAL A 235 -22.03 15.46 4.47
CA VAL A 235 -21.45 14.25 3.90
C VAL A 235 -20.32 13.71 4.79
N LEU A 236 -19.42 14.57 5.25
CA LEU A 236 -18.35 14.17 6.18
C LEU A 236 -18.92 13.61 7.49
N LEU A 237 -19.96 14.25 8.06
CA LEU A 237 -20.62 13.76 9.26
C LEU A 237 -21.23 12.36 9.06
N SER A 238 -21.83 12.10 7.90
CA SER A 238 -22.41 10.78 7.60
C SER A 238 -21.38 9.65 7.59
N LEU A 239 -20.11 9.95 7.29
CA LEU A 239 -19.03 8.98 7.29
C LEU A 239 -18.59 8.51 8.70
N THR A 240 -19.13 9.10 9.76
CA THR A 240 -19.03 8.53 11.11
C THR A 240 -19.53 7.09 11.16
N ALA A 241 -20.54 6.74 10.35
CA ALA A 241 -21.04 5.38 10.20
C ALA A 241 -19.96 4.39 9.73
N CYS A 242 -19.01 4.84 8.88
CA CYS A 242 -17.90 4.00 8.44
C CYS A 242 -16.98 3.61 9.62
N SER A 243 -16.67 4.57 10.50
CA SER A 243 -15.88 4.28 11.70
C SER A 243 -16.61 3.38 12.70
N VAL A 244 -17.92 3.59 12.90
CA VAL A 244 -18.76 2.75 13.76
C VAL A 244 -18.84 1.33 13.22
N SER A 245 -18.87 1.15 11.90
CA SER A 245 -18.91 -0.17 11.25
C SER A 245 -17.71 -1.06 11.59
N LEU A 246 -16.58 -0.49 12.00
CA LEU A 246 -15.42 -1.23 12.49
C LEU A 246 -15.36 -1.28 14.02
N LEU A 247 -15.76 -0.20 14.68
CA LEU A 247 -15.70 -0.12 16.15
C LEU A 247 -16.53 -1.23 16.82
N LEU A 248 -17.79 -1.39 16.40
CA LEU A 248 -18.68 -2.38 17.00
C LEU A 248 -18.19 -3.83 16.77
N PRO A 249 -17.84 -4.30 15.56
CA PRO A 249 -17.30 -5.64 15.35
C PRO A 249 -15.97 -5.86 16.08
N ALA A 250 -15.10 -4.84 16.18
CA ALA A 250 -13.88 -4.95 16.96
C ALA A 250 -14.18 -5.16 18.46
N LEU A 251 -15.17 -4.43 19.01
CA LEU A 251 -15.61 -4.63 20.40
C LEU A 251 -16.25 -6.01 20.62
N TRP A 252 -16.95 -6.55 19.63
CA TRP A 252 -17.58 -7.89 19.69
C TRP A 252 -16.58 -9.03 19.44
N GLY A 253 -15.31 -8.72 19.09
CA GLY A 253 -14.27 -9.73 18.91
C GLY A 253 -14.31 -10.45 17.56
N TRP A 254 -14.76 -9.78 16.50
CA TRP A 254 -14.73 -10.35 15.15
C TRP A 254 -13.31 -10.52 14.60
N LEU A 255 -12.34 -9.76 15.12
CA LEU A 255 -10.93 -10.01 14.86
C LEU A 255 -10.46 -11.19 15.72
N PRO A 256 -10.06 -12.33 15.13
CA PRO A 256 -9.62 -13.49 15.91
C PRO A 256 -8.27 -13.22 16.59
N GLU A 257 -8.28 -12.98 17.87
CA GLU A 257 -7.11 -12.69 18.69
C GLU A 257 -7.31 -13.21 20.12
N GLU A 258 -6.32 -13.90 20.66
CA GLU A 258 -6.34 -14.39 22.04
C GLU A 258 -6.01 -13.27 23.02
N ARG A 259 -6.75 -13.25 24.11
CA ARG A 259 -6.50 -12.30 25.21
C ARG A 259 -5.26 -12.70 25.99
N ILE A 260 -4.35 -11.75 26.21
CA ILE A 260 -3.17 -11.94 27.04
C ILE A 260 -3.57 -11.82 28.51
N PRO A 261 -3.49 -12.91 29.30
CA PRO A 261 -3.85 -12.87 30.70
C PRO A 261 -2.91 -11.91 31.48
N HIS A 262 -3.48 -11.13 32.38
CA HIS A 262 -2.76 -10.29 33.37
C HIS A 262 -1.93 -9.11 32.78
N ALA A 263 -1.88 -8.87 31.46
CA ALA A 263 -1.13 -7.78 30.90
C ALA A 263 -2.02 -6.55 30.63
N ARG A 264 -1.87 -5.49 31.43
CA ARG A 264 -2.43 -4.16 31.08
C ARG A 264 -1.65 -3.51 29.95
N CYS A 265 -0.32 -3.65 29.95
CA CYS A 265 0.58 -3.25 28.89
C CYS A 265 1.77 -4.22 28.86
N LEU A 266 2.03 -4.83 27.70
CA LEU A 266 3.18 -5.72 27.47
C LEU A 266 4.00 -5.15 26.31
N VAL A 267 5.29 -4.90 26.55
CA VAL A 267 6.22 -4.40 25.54
C VAL A 267 7.26 -5.48 25.22
N LYS A 268 7.27 -5.96 23.98
CA LYS A 268 8.24 -6.93 23.46
C LYS A 268 9.20 -6.22 22.51
N LEU A 269 10.32 -5.72 23.01
CA LEU A 269 11.33 -5.03 22.22
C LEU A 269 12.08 -5.96 21.24
N ASP A 270 11.99 -7.28 21.43
CA ASP A 270 12.68 -8.26 20.59
C ASP A 270 12.25 -8.19 19.13
N GLN A 271 11.01 -7.80 18.84
CA GLN A 271 10.51 -7.59 17.48
C GLN A 271 11.31 -6.53 16.72
N PHE A 272 11.68 -5.44 17.39
CA PHE A 272 12.50 -4.37 16.80
C PHE A 272 13.96 -4.79 16.60
N ARG A 273 14.47 -5.76 17.38
CA ARG A 273 15.85 -6.25 17.32
C ARG A 273 16.06 -7.36 16.30
N LYS A 274 15.00 -8.10 15.94
CA LYS A 274 15.11 -9.20 14.96
C LYS A 274 15.63 -8.77 13.60
N HIS A 275 15.19 -7.59 13.12
CA HIS A 275 15.54 -7.08 11.79
C HIS A 275 15.94 -5.60 11.87
N PRO A 276 17.18 -5.30 12.34
CA PRO A 276 17.59 -3.94 12.65
C PRO A 276 17.57 -3.00 11.45
N SER A 277 17.94 -3.46 10.25
CA SER A 277 17.91 -2.65 9.02
C SER A 277 16.50 -2.21 8.65
N VAL A 278 15.51 -3.10 8.77
CA VAL A 278 14.11 -2.78 8.46
C VAL A 278 13.51 -1.86 9.51
N SER A 279 13.78 -2.15 10.78
CA SER A 279 13.35 -1.30 11.91
C SER A 279 13.93 0.11 11.81
N MET A 280 15.18 0.24 11.40
CA MET A 280 15.81 1.53 11.16
C MET A 280 15.10 2.31 10.03
N VAL A 281 14.76 1.67 8.92
CA VAL A 281 14.02 2.32 7.82
C VAL A 281 12.64 2.75 8.28
N ALA A 282 11.92 1.93 9.05
CA ALA A 282 10.60 2.26 9.57
C ALA A 282 10.62 3.48 10.52
N VAL A 283 11.58 3.52 11.45
CA VAL A 283 11.78 4.66 12.36
C VAL A 283 12.20 5.90 11.58
N LEU A 284 13.14 5.77 10.64
CA LEU A 284 13.57 6.87 9.77
C LEU A 284 12.40 7.47 9.00
N LEU A 285 11.58 6.65 8.33
CA LEU A 285 10.40 7.10 7.60
C LEU A 285 9.43 7.86 8.52
N THR A 286 9.21 7.36 9.73
CA THR A 286 8.34 8.00 10.71
C THR A 286 8.86 9.39 11.11
N LEU A 287 10.13 9.46 11.52
CA LEU A 287 10.74 10.73 11.97
C LEU A 287 10.83 11.76 10.84
N VAL A 288 11.32 11.34 9.67
CA VAL A 288 11.49 12.23 8.52
C VAL A 288 10.14 12.68 7.96
N SER A 289 9.13 11.79 7.88
CA SER A 289 7.79 12.18 7.44
C SER A 289 7.13 13.16 8.42
N THR A 290 7.30 12.95 9.73
CA THR A 290 6.78 13.86 10.75
C THR A 290 7.47 15.22 10.67
N CYS A 291 8.80 15.26 10.54
CA CYS A 291 9.57 16.50 10.35
C CYS A 291 9.11 17.22 9.08
N LEU A 292 9.05 16.52 7.95
CA LEU A 292 8.66 17.12 6.68
C LEU A 292 7.24 17.68 6.73
N SER A 293 6.25 16.93 7.19
CA SER A 293 4.87 17.38 7.31
C SER A 293 4.74 18.59 8.26
N SER A 294 5.46 18.56 9.39
CA SER A 294 5.46 19.68 10.34
C SER A 294 6.05 20.95 9.73
N VAL A 295 7.18 20.84 9.02
CA VAL A 295 7.81 21.99 8.36
C VAL A 295 6.90 22.57 7.27
N GLN A 296 6.27 21.73 6.47
CA GLN A 296 5.37 22.16 5.40
C GLN A 296 4.15 22.94 5.91
N VAL A 297 3.68 22.61 7.10
CA VAL A 297 2.50 23.27 7.70
C VAL A 297 2.89 24.51 8.53
N LEU A 298 3.98 24.42 9.31
CA LEU A 298 4.31 25.43 10.33
C LEU A 298 5.27 26.51 9.83
N VAL A 299 6.11 26.22 8.81
CA VAL A 299 7.12 27.17 8.34
C VAL A 299 6.58 28.01 7.17
N PRO A 300 6.47 29.34 7.32
CA PRO A 300 5.96 30.21 6.26
C PRO A 300 6.89 30.33 5.05
N ASN A 301 8.21 30.22 5.26
CA ASN A 301 9.23 30.44 4.24
C ASN A 301 9.22 29.32 3.19
N LYS A 302 8.84 29.64 1.94
CA LYS A 302 8.74 28.71 0.80
C LYS A 302 10.08 28.04 0.47
N GLN A 303 11.18 28.81 0.50
CA GLN A 303 12.51 28.28 0.20
C GLN A 303 12.98 27.29 1.28
N ALA A 304 12.72 27.59 2.56
CA ALA A 304 13.02 26.66 3.64
C ALA A 304 12.21 25.35 3.52
N ARG A 305 10.92 25.42 3.16
CA ARG A 305 10.10 24.23 2.92
C ARG A 305 10.65 23.39 1.77
N ALA A 306 11.00 24.02 0.64
CA ALA A 306 11.59 23.33 -0.50
C ALA A 306 12.92 22.68 -0.14
N ALA A 307 13.81 23.40 0.55
CA ALA A 307 15.11 22.87 0.99
C ALA A 307 14.94 21.66 1.92
N VAL A 308 14.04 21.72 2.91
CA VAL A 308 13.77 20.60 3.82
C VAL A 308 13.19 19.40 3.05
N THR A 309 12.33 19.62 2.05
CA THR A 309 11.81 18.54 1.20
C THR A 309 12.94 17.79 0.51
N VAL A 310 13.88 18.51 -0.11
CA VAL A 310 15.03 17.90 -0.80
C VAL A 310 15.96 17.19 0.19
N LEU A 311 16.25 17.79 1.34
CA LEU A 311 17.09 17.18 2.37
C LEU A 311 16.47 15.90 2.95
N CYS A 312 15.17 15.91 3.25
CA CYS A 312 14.44 14.76 3.74
C CYS A 312 14.40 13.64 2.69
N ALA A 313 14.14 13.98 1.43
CA ALA A 313 14.18 13.03 0.32
C ALA A 313 15.56 12.39 0.16
N ALA A 314 16.62 13.19 0.17
CA ALA A 314 18.00 12.70 0.09
C ALA A 314 18.36 11.81 1.28
N ALA A 315 17.99 12.19 2.51
CA ALA A 315 18.23 11.39 3.70
C ALA A 315 17.57 10.02 3.62
N VAL A 316 16.28 9.96 3.24
CA VAL A 316 15.55 8.69 3.08
C VAL A 316 16.14 7.87 1.93
N ALA A 317 16.45 8.46 0.77
CA ALA A 317 17.07 7.76 -0.36
C ALA A 317 18.38 7.08 0.04
N ILE A 318 19.29 7.83 0.66
CA ILE A 318 20.62 7.35 1.03
C ILE A 318 20.53 6.27 2.10
N GLN A 319 19.79 6.53 3.18
CA GLN A 319 19.77 5.61 4.32
C GLN A 319 18.95 4.34 4.03
N SER A 320 17.82 4.45 3.31
CA SER A 320 17.06 3.26 2.89
C SER A 320 17.86 2.39 1.92
N TYR A 321 18.56 3.00 0.95
CA TYR A 321 19.48 2.27 0.06
C TYR A 321 20.55 1.54 0.83
N ARG A 322 21.25 2.23 1.78
CA ARG A 322 22.33 1.63 2.59
C ARG A 322 21.82 0.49 3.46
N ALA A 323 20.68 0.69 4.13
CA ALA A 323 20.10 -0.31 5.02
C ALA A 323 19.63 -1.57 4.27
N LEU A 324 18.89 -1.39 3.19
CA LEU A 324 18.30 -2.48 2.44
C LEU A 324 19.33 -3.21 1.55
N LYS A 325 20.38 -2.51 1.10
CA LYS A 325 21.50 -3.13 0.40
C LYS A 325 22.28 -4.14 1.29
N GLN A 326 22.26 -3.98 2.61
CA GLN A 326 22.87 -4.93 3.54
C GLN A 326 22.13 -6.29 3.55
N ILE A 327 20.84 -6.31 3.19
CA ILE A 327 20.06 -7.53 3.08
C ILE A 327 20.33 -8.18 1.73
N THR A 328 20.04 -7.48 0.63
CA THR A 328 20.46 -7.86 -0.72
C THR A 328 20.73 -6.62 -1.58
N PRO A 329 21.73 -6.66 -2.50
CA PRO A 329 22.01 -5.53 -3.40
C PRO A 329 20.81 -5.13 -4.26
N TYR A 330 20.00 -6.11 -4.71
CA TYR A 330 18.78 -5.87 -5.48
C TYR A 330 17.73 -5.14 -4.70
N LEU A 331 17.50 -5.51 -3.44
CA LEU A 331 16.53 -4.86 -2.57
C LEU A 331 16.84 -3.38 -2.40
N GLY A 332 18.13 -3.04 -2.20
CA GLY A 332 18.56 -1.65 -2.10
C GLY A 332 18.31 -0.86 -3.40
N ARG A 333 18.64 -1.42 -4.58
CA ARG A 333 18.41 -0.78 -5.88
C ARG A 333 16.91 -0.61 -6.16
N THR A 334 16.12 -1.64 -5.90
CA THR A 334 14.65 -1.61 -6.08
C THR A 334 14.01 -0.56 -5.17
N ALA A 335 14.39 -0.51 -3.90
CA ALA A 335 13.90 0.48 -2.95
C ALA A 335 14.22 1.91 -3.41
N LEU A 336 15.45 2.16 -3.85
CA LEU A 336 15.86 3.45 -4.36
C LEU A 336 15.09 3.83 -5.63
N PHE A 337 14.91 2.89 -6.57
CA PHE A 337 14.12 3.11 -7.78
C PHE A 337 12.67 3.48 -7.47
N ILE A 338 11.99 2.68 -6.64
CA ILE A 338 10.58 2.90 -6.26
C ILE A 338 10.44 4.30 -5.64
N PHE A 339 11.30 4.63 -4.69
CA PHE A 339 11.26 5.91 -4.00
C PHE A 339 11.52 7.09 -4.93
N LEU A 340 12.63 7.08 -5.69
CA LEU A 340 13.00 8.20 -6.58
C LEU A 340 11.97 8.40 -7.70
N ARG A 341 11.54 7.31 -8.34
CA ARG A 341 10.51 7.38 -9.38
C ARG A 341 9.23 8.03 -8.84
N GLN A 342 8.79 7.62 -7.66
CA GLN A 342 7.57 8.16 -7.06
C GLN A 342 7.74 9.62 -6.63
N SER A 343 8.90 9.98 -6.10
CA SER A 343 9.22 11.37 -5.73
C SER A 343 9.26 12.34 -6.91
N LEU A 344 9.72 11.87 -8.07
CA LEU A 344 9.82 12.67 -9.30
C LEU A 344 8.51 12.75 -10.10
N GLN A 345 7.47 12.03 -9.69
CA GLN A 345 6.14 12.07 -10.31
C GLN A 345 5.32 13.25 -9.77
N VAL A 346 5.78 14.47 -10.02
CA VAL A 346 5.19 15.71 -9.48
C VAL A 346 3.72 15.85 -9.91
N GLY A 347 2.83 16.23 -8.98
CA GLY A 347 1.41 16.41 -9.23
C GLY A 347 0.91 17.80 -8.85
N LEU A 348 0.00 18.36 -9.66
CA LEU A 348 -0.69 19.64 -9.41
C LEU A 348 -2.12 19.44 -8.90
N GLY A 349 -2.43 18.27 -8.33
CA GLY A 349 -3.78 17.76 -8.11
C GLY A 349 -4.78 18.73 -7.49
N GLU A 350 -4.49 19.35 -6.35
CA GLU A 350 -5.43 20.26 -5.69
C GLU A 350 -5.53 21.62 -6.41
N THR A 351 -4.45 22.11 -6.99
CA THR A 351 -4.46 23.33 -7.82
C THR A 351 -5.28 23.12 -9.09
N MET A 352 -5.11 21.97 -9.76
CA MET A 352 -5.92 21.58 -10.90
C MET A 352 -7.40 21.41 -10.51
N PHE A 353 -7.71 20.82 -9.37
CA PHE A 353 -9.08 20.70 -8.87
C PHE A 353 -9.76 22.08 -8.67
N VAL A 354 -9.05 23.05 -8.10
CA VAL A 354 -9.58 24.42 -7.95
C VAL A 354 -9.79 25.08 -9.32
N TRP A 355 -8.84 24.92 -10.26
CA TRP A 355 -8.98 25.42 -11.63
C TRP A 355 -10.19 24.80 -12.35
N LEU A 356 -10.38 23.50 -12.24
CA LEU A 356 -11.51 22.77 -12.86
C LEU A 356 -12.87 23.19 -12.32
N THR A 357 -12.94 23.65 -11.06
CA THR A 357 -14.23 23.85 -10.36
C THR A 357 -14.57 25.30 -10.05
N LYS A 358 -13.59 26.20 -9.95
CA LYS A 358 -13.81 27.58 -9.46
C LYS A 358 -13.38 28.63 -10.47
N TYR A 359 -12.32 28.38 -11.25
CA TYR A 359 -11.77 29.42 -12.14
C TYR A 359 -12.74 29.81 -13.25
N PRO A 360 -13.06 31.12 -13.44
CA PRO A 360 -14.09 31.56 -14.39
C PRO A 360 -13.80 31.17 -15.85
N GLU A 361 -12.52 31.19 -16.27
CA GLU A 361 -12.09 30.79 -17.60
C GLU A 361 -11.82 29.28 -17.71
N GLY A 362 -11.90 28.55 -16.60
CA GLY A 362 -11.80 27.09 -16.53
C GLY A 362 -13.10 26.37 -16.89
N PRO A 363 -13.11 25.04 -16.81
CA PRO A 363 -14.27 24.21 -17.16
C PRO A 363 -15.49 24.36 -16.26
N GLN A 364 -15.33 24.88 -15.03
CA GLN A 364 -16.37 25.05 -14.00
C GLN A 364 -17.24 23.80 -13.81
N LEU A 365 -16.59 22.66 -13.64
CA LEU A 365 -17.27 21.37 -13.55
C LEU A 365 -17.99 21.22 -12.20
N SER A 366 -19.25 20.76 -12.27
CA SER A 366 -20.01 20.43 -11.09
C SER A 366 -19.47 19.18 -10.36
N PRO A 367 -19.76 19.02 -9.05
CA PRO A 367 -19.38 17.83 -8.29
C PRO A 367 -19.83 16.52 -8.95
N SER A 368 -21.03 16.45 -9.50
CA SER A 368 -21.54 15.27 -10.19
C SER A 368 -20.72 14.92 -11.43
N LYS A 369 -20.34 15.92 -12.24
CA LYS A 369 -19.47 15.69 -13.40
C LYS A 369 -18.12 15.13 -12.99
N LEU A 370 -17.50 15.67 -11.95
CA LEU A 370 -16.22 15.16 -11.43
C LEU A 370 -16.36 13.73 -10.87
N GLY A 371 -17.42 13.44 -10.13
CA GLY A 371 -17.72 12.08 -9.66
C GLY A 371 -17.86 11.09 -10.82
N PHE A 372 -18.47 11.52 -11.91
CA PHE A 372 -18.61 10.72 -13.13
C PHE A 372 -17.26 10.49 -13.82
N VAL A 373 -16.39 11.51 -13.91
CA VAL A 373 -15.00 11.35 -14.41
C VAL A 373 -14.27 10.26 -13.64
N ASP A 374 -14.29 10.31 -12.31
CA ASP A 374 -13.62 9.30 -11.46
C ASP A 374 -14.20 7.89 -11.59
N CYS A 375 -15.51 7.78 -11.92
CA CYS A 375 -16.15 6.49 -12.21
C CYS A 375 -15.54 5.86 -13.49
N PHE A 376 -15.41 6.63 -14.57
CA PHE A 376 -14.74 6.19 -15.80
C PHE A 376 -13.25 5.92 -15.58
N GLY A 377 -12.59 6.74 -14.78
CA GLY A 377 -11.21 6.50 -14.35
C GLY A 377 -11.03 5.13 -13.69
N SER A 378 -12.01 4.70 -12.87
CA SER A 378 -12.00 3.36 -12.27
C SER A 378 -12.09 2.24 -13.31
N LEU A 379 -12.83 2.44 -14.42
CA LEU A 379 -12.83 1.50 -15.55
C LEU A 379 -11.48 1.50 -16.27
N GLY A 380 -10.82 2.65 -16.39
CA GLY A 380 -9.45 2.77 -16.89
C GLY A 380 -8.47 1.93 -16.07
N LEU A 381 -8.57 1.97 -14.74
CA LEU A 381 -7.77 1.12 -13.84
C LEU A 381 -7.93 -0.37 -14.16
N LEU A 382 -9.16 -0.87 -14.28
CA LEU A 382 -9.44 -2.28 -14.59
C LEU A 382 -8.90 -2.65 -15.98
N THR A 383 -9.09 -1.77 -16.97
CA THR A 383 -8.55 -1.96 -18.32
C THR A 383 -7.03 -2.05 -18.31
N GLY A 384 -6.35 -1.19 -17.53
CA GLY A 384 -4.90 -1.21 -17.34
C GLY A 384 -4.40 -2.54 -16.77
N VAL A 385 -5.11 -3.12 -15.79
CA VAL A 385 -4.81 -4.45 -15.24
C VAL A 385 -4.94 -5.53 -16.32
N CYS A 386 -6.01 -5.52 -17.11
CA CYS A 386 -6.23 -6.48 -18.18
C CYS A 386 -5.15 -6.39 -19.27
N ILE A 387 -4.78 -5.17 -19.69
CA ILE A 387 -3.71 -4.95 -20.67
C ILE A 387 -2.36 -5.47 -20.13
N TYR A 388 -2.01 -5.13 -18.88
CA TYR A 388 -0.79 -5.62 -18.24
C TYR A 388 -0.72 -7.15 -18.24
N ASN A 389 -1.76 -7.80 -17.73
CA ASN A 389 -1.79 -9.26 -17.61
C ASN A 389 -1.74 -9.96 -18.98
N LYS A 390 -2.37 -9.39 -20.02
CA LYS A 390 -2.44 -10.02 -21.34
C LYS A 390 -1.17 -9.81 -22.17
N TYR A 391 -0.54 -8.63 -22.07
CA TYR A 391 0.50 -8.23 -23.03
C TYR A 391 1.88 -7.97 -22.40
N MET A 392 1.96 -7.61 -21.11
CA MET A 392 3.20 -7.08 -20.53
C MET A 392 3.93 -8.07 -19.62
N THR A 393 3.29 -9.14 -19.17
CA THR A 393 3.88 -10.12 -18.22
C THR A 393 5.14 -10.82 -18.75
N ASN A 394 5.28 -10.94 -20.09
CA ASN A 394 6.45 -11.52 -20.75
C ASN A 394 7.52 -10.48 -21.13
N TRP A 395 7.31 -9.20 -20.79
CA TRP A 395 8.31 -8.17 -21.03
C TRP A 395 9.27 -8.06 -19.85
N SER A 396 10.51 -7.63 -20.10
CA SER A 396 11.42 -7.33 -18.99
C SER A 396 10.90 -6.14 -18.16
N PHE A 397 11.19 -6.16 -16.86
CA PHE A 397 10.82 -5.05 -15.96
C PHE A 397 11.26 -3.69 -16.49
N ARG A 398 12.46 -3.62 -17.08
CA ARG A 398 12.99 -2.39 -17.70
C ARG A 398 12.10 -1.89 -18.83
N ARG A 399 11.66 -2.79 -19.73
CA ARG A 399 10.77 -2.44 -20.84
C ARG A 399 9.40 -2.00 -20.32
N ILE A 400 8.84 -2.68 -19.32
CA ILE A 400 7.55 -2.35 -18.71
C ILE A 400 7.61 -0.93 -18.11
N PHE A 401 8.61 -0.66 -17.26
CA PHE A 401 8.73 0.64 -16.60
C PHE A 401 9.03 1.77 -17.58
N LEU A 402 9.81 1.52 -18.63
CA LEU A 402 10.05 2.52 -19.69
C LEU A 402 8.75 2.85 -20.43
N THR A 403 7.98 1.83 -20.83
CA THR A 403 6.68 2.04 -21.49
C THR A 403 5.72 2.78 -20.56
N ALA A 404 5.64 2.39 -19.29
CA ALA A 404 4.83 3.09 -18.30
C ALA A 404 5.21 4.58 -18.19
N GLN A 405 6.52 4.87 -18.11
CA GLN A 405 6.99 6.25 -17.91
C GLN A 405 6.75 7.14 -19.15
N ILE A 406 6.97 6.58 -20.34
CA ILE A 406 6.66 7.27 -21.60
C ILE A 406 5.14 7.50 -21.73
N SER A 407 4.31 6.51 -21.39
CA SER A 407 2.85 6.66 -21.41
C SER A 407 2.36 7.71 -20.41
N VAL A 408 2.96 7.78 -19.22
CA VAL A 408 2.67 8.86 -18.24
C VAL A 408 3.03 10.24 -18.81
N PHE A 409 4.17 10.37 -19.50
CA PHE A 409 4.52 11.62 -20.15
C PHE A 409 3.45 12.07 -21.16
N PHE A 410 2.98 11.16 -22.02
CA PHE A 410 1.91 11.48 -22.97
C PHE A 410 0.58 11.79 -22.27
N ALA A 411 0.22 11.11 -21.19
CA ALA A 411 -0.95 11.45 -20.40
C ALA A 411 -0.86 12.88 -19.84
N GLN A 412 0.30 13.29 -19.35
CA GLN A 412 0.49 14.66 -18.86
C GLN A 412 0.48 15.73 -19.98
N LEU A 413 0.80 15.38 -21.21
CA LEU A 413 0.62 16.27 -22.35
C LEU A 413 -0.86 16.50 -22.69
N LEU A 414 -1.73 15.49 -22.47
CA LEU A 414 -3.19 15.68 -22.64
C LEU A 414 -3.74 16.71 -21.63
N GLU A 415 -3.24 16.70 -20.39
CA GLU A 415 -3.61 17.73 -19.41
C GLU A 415 -3.30 19.15 -19.92
N ILE A 416 -2.16 19.35 -20.63
CA ILE A 416 -1.82 20.65 -21.23
C ILE A 416 -2.83 21.04 -22.30
N VAL A 417 -3.31 20.10 -23.12
CA VAL A 417 -4.36 20.36 -24.11
C VAL A 417 -5.62 20.89 -23.45
N LEU A 418 -6.02 20.34 -22.32
CA LEU A 418 -7.16 20.80 -21.54
C LEU A 418 -6.92 22.20 -20.94
N VAL A 419 -5.76 22.42 -20.32
CA VAL A 419 -5.39 23.70 -19.69
C VAL A 419 -5.33 24.84 -20.70
N MET A 420 -4.78 24.58 -21.90
CA MET A 420 -4.72 25.52 -23.02
C MET A 420 -6.06 25.65 -23.76
N ARG A 421 -7.09 24.91 -23.36
CA ARG A 421 -8.41 24.89 -23.99
C ARG A 421 -8.38 24.44 -25.46
N TRP A 422 -7.33 23.73 -25.89
CA TRP A 422 -7.19 23.25 -27.28
C TRP A 422 -8.22 22.19 -27.65
N ASN A 423 -8.73 21.44 -26.65
CA ASN A 423 -9.85 20.52 -26.82
C ASN A 423 -11.10 21.19 -27.41
N LEU A 424 -11.36 22.46 -27.10
CA LEU A 424 -12.51 23.20 -27.63
C LEU A 424 -12.32 23.56 -29.12
N PHE A 425 -11.08 23.83 -29.57
CA PHE A 425 -10.80 24.09 -31.00
C PHE A 425 -11.05 22.86 -31.87
N ILE A 426 -10.91 21.65 -31.33
CA ILE A 426 -11.23 20.40 -32.03
C ILE A 426 -12.66 19.93 -31.76
N GLY A 427 -13.50 20.77 -31.12
CA GLY A 427 -14.92 20.53 -30.88
C GLY A 427 -15.22 19.53 -29.76
N ILE A 428 -14.24 19.19 -28.88
CA ILE A 428 -14.45 18.27 -27.75
C ILE A 428 -14.73 19.08 -26.48
N PRO A 429 -15.93 18.94 -25.86
CA PRO A 429 -16.24 19.60 -24.60
C PRO A 429 -15.29 19.18 -23.48
N ASP A 430 -14.97 20.10 -22.55
CA ASP A 430 -14.04 19.87 -21.43
C ASP A 430 -14.37 18.63 -20.62
N PHE A 431 -15.63 18.44 -20.30
CA PHE A 431 -16.08 17.28 -19.53
C PHE A 431 -15.73 15.95 -20.22
N LEU A 432 -16.01 15.86 -21.53
CA LEU A 432 -15.73 14.65 -22.30
C LEU A 432 -14.23 14.43 -22.47
N PHE A 433 -13.47 15.52 -22.68
CA PHE A 433 -12.02 15.44 -22.76
C PHE A 433 -11.41 14.97 -21.43
N LEU A 434 -11.87 15.52 -20.29
CA LEU A 434 -11.41 15.13 -18.97
C LEU A 434 -11.73 13.66 -18.63
N VAL A 435 -12.90 13.14 -19.04
CA VAL A 435 -13.22 11.71 -18.90
C VAL A 435 -12.18 10.85 -19.62
N GLY A 436 -11.79 11.22 -20.85
CA GLY A 436 -10.77 10.50 -21.62
C GLY A 436 -9.38 10.60 -20.98
N ASP A 437 -8.98 11.80 -20.56
CA ASP A 437 -7.69 12.08 -19.93
C ASP A 437 -7.50 11.32 -18.62
N ASP A 438 -8.46 11.42 -17.70
CA ASP A 438 -8.42 10.73 -16.41
C ASP A 438 -8.43 9.20 -16.59
N THR A 439 -9.32 8.69 -17.46
CA THR A 439 -9.38 7.26 -17.79
C THR A 439 -8.05 6.75 -18.32
N PHE A 440 -7.41 7.48 -19.24
CA PHE A 440 -6.11 7.12 -19.79
C PHE A 440 -5.00 7.21 -18.74
N GLY A 441 -4.97 8.27 -17.94
CA GLY A 441 -4.00 8.46 -16.86
C GLY A 441 -4.05 7.33 -15.83
N LEU A 442 -5.26 6.95 -15.39
CA LEU A 442 -5.46 5.86 -14.43
C LEU A 442 -5.15 4.49 -15.02
N LEU A 443 -5.45 4.24 -16.30
CA LEU A 443 -5.04 3.05 -17.03
C LEU A 443 -3.51 2.90 -17.02
N VAL A 444 -2.80 3.93 -17.42
CA VAL A 444 -1.34 3.96 -17.53
C VAL A 444 -0.67 3.80 -16.14
N SER A 445 -1.30 4.29 -15.09
CA SER A 445 -0.80 4.14 -13.72
C SER A 445 -0.59 2.67 -13.33
N ARG A 446 -1.40 1.75 -13.89
CA ARG A 446 -1.29 0.30 -13.63
C ARG A 446 -0.09 -0.34 -14.27
N PHE A 447 0.43 0.22 -15.36
CA PHE A 447 1.67 -0.26 -16.02
C PHE A 447 2.91 -0.06 -15.16
N PHE A 448 2.83 0.82 -14.17
CA PHE A 448 3.88 0.96 -13.17
C PHE A 448 3.54 0.20 -11.88
N PHE A 449 2.34 0.39 -11.33
CA PHE A 449 1.99 -0.09 -9.98
C PHE A 449 2.05 -1.61 -9.85
N ILE A 450 1.46 -2.35 -10.82
CA ILE A 450 1.42 -3.82 -10.74
C ILE A 450 2.83 -4.42 -10.84
N PRO A 451 3.66 -4.12 -11.87
CA PRO A 451 5.00 -4.68 -11.94
C PRO A 451 5.91 -4.20 -10.81
N MET A 452 5.68 -3.02 -10.25
CA MET A 452 6.36 -2.57 -9.03
C MET A 452 6.07 -3.51 -7.86
N CYS A 453 4.80 -3.87 -7.62
CA CYS A 453 4.41 -4.82 -6.58
C CYS A 453 5.01 -6.20 -6.83
N VAL A 454 4.98 -6.68 -8.09
CA VAL A 454 5.59 -7.97 -8.46
C VAL A 454 7.11 -7.96 -8.23
N LEU A 455 7.80 -6.89 -8.64
CA LEU A 455 9.24 -6.73 -8.40
C LEU A 455 9.54 -6.68 -6.91
N ALA A 456 8.79 -5.88 -6.15
CA ALA A 456 8.94 -5.77 -4.70
C ALA A 456 8.79 -7.13 -4.00
N ALA A 457 7.78 -7.93 -4.38
CA ALA A 457 7.59 -9.26 -3.83
C ALA A 457 8.75 -10.22 -4.18
N LYS A 458 9.24 -10.17 -5.43
CA LYS A 458 10.34 -11.04 -5.90
C LYS A 458 11.69 -10.79 -5.23
N VAL A 459 12.00 -9.52 -4.91
CA VAL A 459 13.30 -9.16 -4.31
C VAL A 459 13.35 -9.36 -2.79
N CYS A 460 12.22 -9.69 -2.17
CA CYS A 460 12.16 -9.96 -0.74
C CYS A 460 12.62 -11.39 -0.43
N PRO A 461 13.64 -11.59 0.44
CA PRO A 461 14.09 -12.91 0.82
C PRO A 461 13.05 -13.67 1.65
N PRO A 462 13.10 -15.03 1.66
CA PRO A 462 12.22 -15.88 2.47
C PRO A 462 12.20 -15.46 3.93
N ASN A 463 11.03 -15.60 4.57
CA ASN A 463 10.75 -15.23 5.98
C ASN A 463 10.71 -13.72 6.30
N LEU A 464 11.00 -12.83 5.34
CA LEU A 464 10.95 -11.38 5.51
C LEU A 464 9.99 -10.70 4.53
N GLU A 465 9.33 -11.48 3.65
CA GLU A 465 8.57 -10.95 2.50
C GLU A 465 7.54 -9.90 2.92
N ALA A 466 6.68 -10.21 3.89
CA ALA A 466 5.60 -9.31 4.30
C ALA A 466 6.12 -7.97 4.86
N THR A 467 7.16 -8.02 5.71
CA THR A 467 7.73 -6.82 6.34
C THR A 467 8.47 -5.95 5.33
N LEU A 468 9.26 -6.57 4.44
CA LEU A 468 10.01 -5.86 3.41
C LEU A 468 9.09 -5.30 2.34
N PHE A 469 8.09 -6.07 1.91
CA PHE A 469 7.06 -5.59 0.97
C PHE A 469 6.33 -4.36 1.52
N ALA A 470 5.86 -4.41 2.77
CA ALA A 470 5.26 -3.26 3.45
C ALA A 470 6.22 -2.06 3.54
N THR A 471 7.52 -2.31 3.77
CA THR A 471 8.55 -1.26 3.80
C THR A 471 8.74 -0.61 2.43
N LEU A 472 8.79 -1.40 1.35
CA LEU A 472 8.91 -0.89 -0.02
C LEU A 472 7.67 -0.07 -0.43
N LEU A 473 6.46 -0.51 -0.07
CA LEU A 473 5.24 0.26 -0.28
C LEU A 473 5.24 1.57 0.51
N SER A 474 5.75 1.57 1.73
CA SER A 474 5.85 2.80 2.54
C SER A 474 6.90 3.77 2.00
N LEU A 475 7.99 3.27 1.41
CA LEU A 475 8.92 4.11 0.65
C LEU A 475 8.25 4.73 -0.57
N SER A 476 7.39 3.97 -1.28
CA SER A 476 6.55 4.52 -2.36
C SER A 476 5.61 5.61 -1.85
N ASN A 477 4.92 5.40 -0.72
CA ASN A 477 4.03 6.38 -0.12
C ASN A 477 4.80 7.67 0.26
N PHE A 478 5.97 7.53 0.90
CA PHE A 478 6.80 8.68 1.24
C PHE A 478 7.32 9.40 -0.02
N GLY A 479 7.67 8.67 -1.08
CA GLY A 479 7.96 9.25 -2.40
C GLY A 479 6.77 10.07 -2.93
N GLY A 480 5.54 9.59 -2.75
CA GLY A 480 4.31 10.32 -3.06
C GLY A 480 4.15 11.61 -2.24
N ALA A 481 4.49 11.58 -0.95
CA ALA A 481 4.48 12.78 -0.11
C ALA A 481 5.53 13.81 -0.58
N VAL A 482 6.75 13.37 -0.90
CA VAL A 482 7.79 14.24 -1.50
C VAL A 482 7.28 14.84 -2.82
N SER A 483 6.70 14.04 -3.70
CA SER A 483 6.07 14.45 -4.97
C SER A 483 4.98 15.50 -4.75
N GLY A 484 4.09 15.29 -3.78
CA GLY A 484 3.03 16.23 -3.43
C GLY A 484 3.58 17.59 -2.97
N PHE A 485 4.57 17.60 -2.08
CA PHE A 485 5.21 18.84 -1.64
C PHE A 485 6.05 19.51 -2.74
N MET A 486 6.67 18.74 -3.64
CA MET A 486 7.31 19.31 -4.84
C MET A 486 6.28 19.97 -5.75
N GLY A 487 5.09 19.38 -5.90
CA GLY A 487 3.99 19.96 -6.65
C GLY A 487 3.51 21.29 -6.06
N VAL A 488 3.36 21.36 -4.73
CA VAL A 488 3.06 22.62 -4.03
C VAL A 488 4.17 23.66 -4.28
N THR A 489 5.43 23.27 -4.15
CA THR A 489 6.58 24.17 -4.43
C THR A 489 6.54 24.65 -5.88
N MET A 490 6.19 23.77 -6.83
CA MET A 490 6.03 24.15 -8.23
C MET A 490 4.92 25.20 -8.39
N CYS A 491 3.76 25.01 -7.77
CA CYS A 491 2.68 26.01 -7.77
C CYS A 491 3.15 27.37 -7.21
N GLU A 492 3.87 27.34 -6.10
CA GLU A 492 4.41 28.54 -5.46
C GLU A 492 5.46 29.28 -6.33
N VAL A 493 6.31 28.54 -7.05
CA VAL A 493 7.32 29.09 -7.98
C VAL A 493 6.66 29.75 -9.20
N TRP A 494 5.61 29.12 -9.74
CA TRP A 494 4.87 29.65 -10.88
C TRP A 494 3.80 30.66 -10.49
N GLY A 495 3.64 31.00 -9.20
CA GLY A 495 2.66 31.97 -8.70
C GLY A 495 1.21 31.51 -8.84
N LEU A 496 0.96 30.19 -8.79
CA LEU A 496 -0.38 29.59 -8.83
C LEU A 496 -1.00 29.60 -7.42
N GLU A 497 -1.19 30.78 -6.88
CA GLU A 497 -1.77 31.01 -5.54
C GLU A 497 -3.07 31.83 -5.67
N GLY A 498 -4.02 31.57 -4.79
CA GLY A 498 -5.34 32.20 -4.86
C GLY A 498 -6.09 31.80 -6.13
N ASP A 499 -6.54 32.80 -6.86
CA ASP A 499 -7.28 32.64 -8.12
C ASP A 499 -6.40 32.92 -9.37
N ASN A 500 -5.06 32.95 -9.22
CA ASN A 500 -4.14 33.16 -10.35
C ASN A 500 -3.73 31.84 -11.00
N PHE A 501 -4.13 31.62 -12.25
CA PHE A 501 -3.83 30.42 -13.04
C PHE A 501 -3.14 30.74 -14.38
N GLU A 502 -2.67 31.98 -14.59
CA GLU A 502 -2.03 32.38 -15.86
C GLU A 502 -0.85 31.49 -16.23
N ASN A 503 -0.06 31.09 -15.24
CA ASN A 503 1.12 30.25 -15.43
C ASN A 503 0.83 28.73 -15.33
N LEU A 504 -0.42 28.31 -15.23
CA LEU A 504 -0.79 26.90 -15.13
C LEU A 504 -0.31 26.06 -16.33
N PRO A 505 -0.35 26.56 -17.59
CA PRO A 505 0.20 25.81 -18.73
C PRO A 505 1.70 25.51 -18.59
N TYR A 506 2.49 26.48 -18.09
CA TYR A 506 3.92 26.30 -17.88
C TYR A 506 4.23 25.33 -16.74
N ALA A 507 3.47 25.38 -15.66
CA ALA A 507 3.59 24.42 -14.56
C ALA A 507 3.21 23.00 -15.02
N SER A 508 2.16 22.84 -15.83
CA SER A 508 1.77 21.54 -16.42
C SER A 508 2.84 21.02 -17.38
N LEU A 509 3.48 21.89 -18.18
CA LEU A 509 4.59 21.52 -19.04
C LEU A 509 5.82 21.08 -18.22
N ALA A 510 6.17 21.84 -17.18
CA ALA A 510 7.25 21.45 -16.26
C ALA A 510 6.97 20.09 -15.60
N LYS A 511 5.75 19.86 -15.13
CA LYS A 511 5.29 18.57 -14.62
C LYS A 511 5.49 17.43 -15.63
N ALA A 512 5.13 17.64 -16.90
CA ALA A 512 5.35 16.65 -17.96
C ALA A 512 6.84 16.38 -18.18
N CYS A 513 7.70 17.41 -18.15
CA CYS A 513 9.15 17.22 -18.22
C CYS A 513 9.71 16.43 -17.02
N PHE A 514 9.21 16.68 -15.80
CA PHE A 514 9.58 15.90 -14.63
C PHE A 514 9.26 14.41 -14.78
N ALA A 515 8.20 14.06 -15.51
CA ALA A 515 7.87 12.66 -15.80
C ALA A 515 8.95 11.92 -16.61
N LEU A 516 9.85 12.61 -17.29
CA LEU A 516 10.97 11.97 -18.02
C LEU A 516 12.22 11.75 -17.17
N LEU A 517 12.35 12.42 -16.01
CA LEU A 517 13.52 12.30 -15.16
C LEU A 517 13.77 10.88 -14.62
N PRO A 518 12.76 10.02 -14.37
CA PRO A 518 13.00 8.63 -13.97
C PRO A 518 13.55 7.74 -15.09
N VAL A 519 13.53 8.14 -16.36
CA VAL A 519 13.97 7.29 -17.48
C VAL A 519 15.42 6.80 -17.32
N PRO A 520 16.41 7.65 -17.02
CA PRO A 520 17.78 7.17 -16.75
C PRO A 520 17.85 6.21 -15.55
N LEU A 521 17.03 6.44 -14.52
CA LEU A 521 17.00 5.59 -13.32
C LEU A 521 16.47 4.18 -13.63
N ILE A 522 15.55 4.06 -14.60
CA ILE A 522 15.08 2.76 -15.07
C ILE A 522 16.25 1.92 -15.57
N PHE A 523 17.11 2.49 -16.42
CA PHE A 523 18.27 1.76 -16.95
C PHE A 523 19.31 1.42 -15.88
N ALA A 524 19.49 2.29 -14.90
CA ALA A 524 20.52 2.13 -13.86
C ALA A 524 20.09 1.20 -12.71
N LEU A 525 18.79 1.19 -12.33
CA LEU A 525 18.33 0.59 -11.09
C LEU A 525 17.38 -0.60 -11.27
N THR A 526 16.80 -0.81 -12.47
CA THR A 526 15.82 -1.90 -12.68
C THR A 526 16.45 -3.12 -13.34
N PRO A 527 15.99 -4.33 -12.97
CA PRO A 527 16.49 -5.57 -13.56
C PRO A 527 16.04 -5.74 -15.02
N THR A 528 16.72 -6.65 -15.73
CA THR A 528 16.44 -7.00 -17.14
C THR A 528 15.59 -8.25 -17.30
N PHE A 529 15.40 -9.04 -16.24
CA PHE A 529 14.57 -10.25 -16.27
C PHE A 529 13.06 -9.90 -16.33
N THR A 530 12.22 -10.89 -16.66
CA THR A 530 10.76 -10.71 -16.78
C THR A 530 10.04 -10.99 -15.44
N PRO A 531 8.79 -10.55 -15.27
CA PRO A 531 7.96 -10.93 -14.14
C PRO A 531 7.82 -12.45 -13.93
N ASN A 532 7.95 -13.26 -14.98
CA ASN A 532 7.81 -14.70 -14.92
C ASN A 532 9.14 -15.43 -14.64
N ASP A 533 10.29 -14.79 -14.90
CA ASP A 533 11.61 -15.42 -14.68
C ASP A 533 11.92 -15.52 -13.18
N PRO A 534 12.62 -16.56 -12.72
CA PRO A 534 13.18 -16.60 -11.37
C PRO A 534 14.23 -15.48 -11.21
N VAL A 535 14.43 -15.04 -9.96
CA VAL A 535 15.53 -14.10 -9.66
C VAL A 535 16.86 -14.83 -9.85
N PRO A 536 17.82 -14.28 -10.61
CA PRO A 536 19.11 -14.95 -10.86
C PRO A 536 19.87 -15.26 -9.55
N GLU A 537 20.27 -16.52 -9.35
CA GLU A 537 20.93 -17.01 -8.12
C GLU A 537 22.24 -16.29 -7.78
N ASN A 538 23.00 -15.86 -8.78
CA ASN A 538 24.28 -15.16 -8.61
C ASN A 538 24.16 -13.83 -7.86
N GLU A 539 22.97 -13.36 -7.60
CA GLU A 539 22.66 -12.08 -7.00
C GLU A 539 21.91 -12.24 -5.65
N VAL A 540 21.47 -13.45 -5.31
CA VAL A 540 20.86 -13.81 -4.02
C VAL A 540 21.93 -14.27 -3.03
N GLN A 541 22.99 -14.96 -3.51
CA GLN A 541 23.99 -15.63 -2.66
C GLN A 541 24.99 -14.74 -1.92
N ASN A 542 25.05 -13.44 -2.21
CA ASN A 542 25.91 -12.55 -1.42
C ASN A 542 25.39 -12.23 0.00
N GLY A 543 24.22 -12.76 0.37
CA GLY A 543 23.64 -12.65 1.72
C GLY A 543 23.93 -13.83 2.66
N GLU A 544 24.24 -15.01 2.10
CA GLU A 544 24.42 -16.25 2.90
C GLU A 544 25.87 -16.49 3.39
N SER A 545 26.84 -15.70 2.96
CA SER A 545 28.26 -15.89 3.31
C SER A 545 28.71 -15.24 4.61
N GLN A 546 27.80 -14.88 5.53
CA GLN A 546 28.14 -14.39 6.88
C GLN A 546 27.41 -15.12 8.01
N GLU A 547 27.20 -16.41 7.92
CA GLU A 547 27.08 -17.22 9.13
C GLU A 547 28.49 -17.45 9.69
N PRO A 548 28.80 -17.04 10.92
CA PRO A 548 30.09 -17.35 11.52
C PRO A 548 30.22 -18.87 11.68
N ALA A 549 31.29 -19.41 11.16
CA ALA A 549 31.68 -20.83 11.20
C ALA A 549 32.02 -21.31 12.64
N SER A 550 31.17 -21.01 13.64
CA SER A 550 31.40 -21.37 15.06
C SER A 550 30.40 -22.34 15.65
N GLU A 551 29.49 -22.92 14.84
CA GLU A 551 28.55 -23.95 15.35
C GLU A 551 28.58 -25.28 14.59
N ARG A 552 29.72 -25.65 14.01
CA ARG A 552 29.95 -27.01 13.49
C ARG A 552 31.11 -27.71 14.21
N SER A 553 31.01 -27.76 15.53
CA SER A 553 31.81 -28.72 16.31
C SER A 553 31.22 -28.79 17.71
N GLU A 554 30.15 -29.59 17.86
CA GLU A 554 29.92 -30.43 19.03
C GLU A 554 28.88 -31.51 18.68
#